data_3549f66631311bfc175b1f1e537f3d5f
#
_entry.id   3549f66631311bfc175b1f1e537f3d5f
#
_cell.length_a   1.000
_cell.length_b   1.000
_cell.length_c   1.000
_cell.angle_alpha   90.00
_cell.angle_beta   90.00
_cell.angle_gamma   90.00
#
_symmetry.space_group_name_H-M   'P 1'
#
loop_
_entity.id
_entity.type
_entity.pdbx_description
1 polymer ?
#
loop_
_entity_poly.entity_id
_entity_poly.type
_entity_poly.pdbx_seq_one_letter_code
_entity_poly.pdbx_strand_id
1 'polypeptide(L)'
;MARVCLFFLVLCFVLYMAGMAESTVARHSKPTDFIQASCRATRYPALCVQCLSQYASAIKQSDRQLAQTALSVSLARVRSAAAYVTKMTKVRGIKGKEYQAVKDCIENMGDSVDRLSQSVRELGHMGRAVGQDFMWHMSNVQTWVSAALTDENTCLDGFDGHAMDGNVKAAVNRRVTNVAQVTSNALALVNRFASKHQATTALEKP
;
A
#
# COMPACT_ATOMS: atom_id res chain seq x y z
N MET A 1 9.19 70.36 -13.70
CA MET A 1 9.74 69.13 -14.24
C MET A 1 10.10 68.14 -13.15
N ALA A 2 10.78 68.53 -12.06
CA ALA A 2 11.16 67.61 -10.98
C ALA A 2 9.97 66.86 -10.27
N ARG A 3 8.85 67.57 -10.08
CA ARG A 3 7.65 66.95 -9.42
C ARG A 3 6.98 65.88 -10.29
N VAL A 4 7.02 66.01 -11.60
CA VAL A 4 6.44 65.03 -12.54
C VAL A 4 7.30 63.76 -12.59
N CYS A 5 8.65 63.89 -12.59
CA CYS A 5 9.56 62.74 -12.50
C CYS A 5 9.40 61.97 -11.20
N LEU A 6 9.18 62.63 -10.06
CA LEU A 6 8.99 61.99 -8.78
C LEU A 6 7.69 61.14 -8.76
N PHE A 7 6.61 61.70 -9.34
CA PHE A 7 5.34 60.97 -9.46
C PHE A 7 5.45 59.73 -10.33
N PHE A 8 6.19 59.78 -11.44
CA PHE A 8 6.42 58.61 -12.30
C PHE A 8 7.27 57.55 -11.60
N LEU A 9 8.30 57.93 -10.83
CA LEU A 9 9.12 57.00 -10.08
C LEU A 9 8.33 56.29 -8.97
N VAL A 10 7.48 57.01 -8.24
CA VAL A 10 6.62 56.45 -7.21
C VAL A 10 5.57 55.51 -7.83
N LEU A 11 4.97 55.89 -8.96
CA LEU A 11 4.00 55.06 -9.68
C LEU A 11 4.64 53.75 -10.20
N CYS A 12 5.85 53.85 -10.78
CA CYS A 12 6.61 52.66 -11.21
C CYS A 12 6.98 51.76 -10.04
N PHE A 13 7.36 52.32 -8.88
CA PHE A 13 7.69 51.57 -7.69
C PHE A 13 6.47 50.83 -7.11
N VAL A 14 5.30 51.49 -7.08
CA VAL A 14 4.04 50.90 -6.63
C VAL A 14 3.59 49.77 -7.57
N LEU A 15 3.72 49.95 -8.88
CA LEU A 15 3.41 48.94 -9.88
C LEU A 15 4.40 47.76 -9.82
N TYR A 16 5.68 48.02 -9.54
CA TYR A 16 6.69 46.99 -9.35
C TYR A 16 6.42 46.13 -8.08
N MET A 17 6.04 46.77 -6.98
CA MET A 17 5.70 46.10 -5.73
C MET A 17 4.36 45.34 -5.82
N ALA A 18 3.41 45.80 -6.65
CA ALA A 18 2.15 45.08 -6.91
C ALA A 18 2.35 43.81 -7.75
N GLY A 19 3.40 43.73 -8.58
CA GLY A 19 3.75 42.57 -9.38
C GLY A 19 4.44 41.42 -8.58
N MET A 20 4.92 41.71 -7.36
CA MET A 20 5.62 40.73 -6.50
C MET A 20 4.72 40.03 -5.51
N ALA A 21 3.42 40.28 -5.53
CA ALA A 21 2.45 39.45 -4.86
C ALA A 21 2.23 38.15 -5.69
N GLU A 22 3.27 37.32 -5.81
CA GLU A 22 3.07 35.92 -6.15
C GLU A 22 2.15 35.35 -5.09
N SER A 23 0.88 35.20 -5.47
CA SER A 23 -0.06 34.40 -4.73
C SER A 23 0.53 32.99 -4.64
N THR A 24 1.16 32.67 -3.52
CA THR A 24 1.36 31.29 -3.08
C THR A 24 -0.05 30.73 -2.82
N VAL A 25 -0.76 30.47 -3.91
CA VAL A 25 -1.91 29.59 -3.88
C VAL A 25 -1.36 28.27 -3.36
N ALA A 26 -1.55 28.03 -2.07
CA ALA A 26 -1.31 26.73 -1.47
C ALA A 26 -2.07 25.76 -2.37
N ARG A 27 -1.34 25.07 -3.23
CA ARG A 27 -1.87 24.05 -4.13
C ARG A 27 -2.45 22.99 -3.18
N HIS A 28 -3.73 23.06 -2.93
CA HIS A 28 -4.45 22.02 -2.18
C HIS A 28 -4.23 20.74 -2.99
N SER A 29 -3.19 19.98 -2.63
CA SER A 29 -2.88 18.74 -3.30
C SER A 29 -4.12 17.86 -3.19
N LYS A 30 -4.62 17.42 -4.35
CA LYS A 30 -5.79 16.54 -4.37
C LYS A 30 -5.46 15.31 -3.53
N PRO A 31 -6.42 14.74 -2.77
CA PRO A 31 -6.18 13.52 -1.97
C PRO A 31 -5.55 12.39 -2.78
N THR A 32 -5.80 12.34 -4.09
CA THR A 32 -5.20 11.40 -5.05
C THR A 32 -3.71 11.65 -5.28
N ASP A 33 -3.23 12.91 -5.20
CA ASP A 33 -1.81 13.24 -5.42
C ASP A 33 -0.94 12.67 -4.31
N PHE A 34 -1.45 12.66 -3.07
CA PHE A 34 -0.79 12.02 -1.93
C PHE A 34 -0.63 10.52 -2.13
N ILE A 35 -1.69 9.84 -2.62
CA ILE A 35 -1.66 8.40 -2.92
C ILE A 35 -0.65 8.12 -4.03
N GLN A 36 -0.67 8.90 -5.12
CA GLN A 36 0.26 8.75 -6.24
C GLN A 36 1.72 8.92 -5.76
N ALA A 37 2.00 9.97 -5.00
CA ALA A 37 3.34 10.23 -4.46
C ALA A 37 3.81 9.09 -3.53
N SER A 38 2.91 8.55 -2.71
CA SER A 38 3.23 7.45 -1.79
C SER A 38 3.46 6.13 -2.52
N CYS A 39 2.66 5.84 -3.55
CA CYS A 39 2.76 4.63 -4.35
C CYS A 39 4.03 4.58 -5.23
N ARG A 40 4.66 5.71 -5.56
CA ARG A 40 5.91 5.73 -6.36
C ARG A 40 7.04 4.91 -5.76
N ALA A 41 7.09 4.79 -4.44
CA ALA A 41 8.11 4.04 -3.72
C ALA A 41 7.76 2.55 -3.55
N THR A 42 6.61 2.09 -4.03
CA THR A 42 6.23 0.67 -3.98
C THR A 42 6.74 -0.09 -5.19
N ARG A 43 6.79 -1.43 -5.09
CA ARG A 43 7.27 -2.29 -6.18
C ARG A 43 6.33 -2.28 -7.39
N TYR A 44 5.03 -2.06 -7.18
CA TYR A 44 4.01 -2.06 -8.23
C TYR A 44 3.18 -0.76 -8.17
N PRO A 45 3.76 0.40 -8.58
CA PRO A 45 3.16 1.72 -8.37
C PRO A 45 1.78 1.89 -9.02
N ALA A 46 1.62 1.44 -10.26
CA ALA A 46 0.36 1.56 -10.98
C ALA A 46 -0.78 0.78 -10.28
N LEU A 47 -0.50 -0.46 -9.86
CA LEU A 47 -1.45 -1.29 -9.11
C LEU A 47 -1.77 -0.69 -7.74
N CYS A 48 -0.77 -0.10 -7.05
CA CYS A 48 -0.96 0.61 -5.78
C CYS A 48 -1.97 1.75 -5.94
N VAL A 49 -1.76 2.64 -6.92
CA VAL A 49 -2.68 3.74 -7.22
C VAL A 49 -4.07 3.22 -7.59
N GLN A 50 -4.16 2.22 -8.47
CA GLN A 50 -5.41 1.62 -8.87
C GLN A 50 -6.23 1.08 -7.69
N CYS A 51 -5.56 0.43 -6.73
CA CYS A 51 -6.21 -0.16 -5.57
C CYS A 51 -6.66 0.87 -4.53
N LEU A 52 -5.94 2.00 -4.39
CA LEU A 52 -6.13 2.92 -3.26
C LEU A 52 -6.85 4.22 -3.62
N SER A 53 -6.88 4.64 -4.90
CA SER A 53 -7.47 5.94 -5.30
C SER A 53 -8.92 6.10 -4.90
N GLN A 54 -9.72 5.03 -4.94
CA GLN A 54 -11.13 5.07 -4.52
C GLN A 54 -11.33 5.38 -3.02
N TYR A 55 -10.28 5.21 -2.20
CA TYR A 55 -10.30 5.47 -0.76
C TYR A 55 -9.67 6.82 -0.39
N ALA A 56 -9.43 7.70 -1.35
CA ALA A 56 -8.72 8.96 -1.15
C ALA A 56 -9.35 9.84 -0.04
N SER A 57 -10.68 9.90 0.02
CA SER A 57 -11.43 10.62 1.05
C SER A 57 -11.27 10.03 2.46
N ALA A 58 -11.10 8.72 2.59
CA ALA A 58 -10.87 8.03 3.85
C ALA A 58 -9.41 8.16 4.31
N ILE A 59 -8.46 8.14 3.37
CA ILE A 59 -7.03 8.21 3.64
C ILE A 59 -6.61 9.60 4.15
N LYS A 60 -7.23 10.69 3.67
CA LYS A 60 -7.04 12.08 4.15
C LYS A 60 -5.57 12.51 4.28
N GLN A 61 -4.72 12.09 3.33
CA GLN A 61 -3.28 12.38 3.32
C GLN A 61 -2.50 11.90 4.57
N SER A 62 -3.02 10.89 5.27
CA SER A 62 -2.40 10.27 6.44
C SER A 62 -1.66 9.00 6.03
N ASP A 63 -0.35 8.90 6.32
CA ASP A 63 0.44 7.69 6.07
C ASP A 63 -0.11 6.49 6.86
N ARG A 64 -0.63 6.70 8.09
CA ARG A 64 -1.28 5.66 8.88
C ARG A 64 -2.55 5.14 8.20
N GLN A 65 -3.44 6.06 7.78
CA GLN A 65 -4.68 5.67 7.10
C GLN A 65 -4.38 4.99 5.75
N LEU A 66 -3.35 5.45 5.06
CA LEU A 66 -2.89 4.82 3.81
C LEU A 66 -2.42 3.39 4.05
N ALA A 67 -1.57 3.14 5.05
CA ALA A 67 -1.10 1.80 5.41
C ALA A 67 -2.25 0.90 5.84
N GLN A 68 -3.16 1.40 6.68
CA GLN A 68 -4.34 0.65 7.14
C GLN A 68 -5.29 0.29 6.01
N THR A 69 -5.53 1.22 5.08
CA THR A 69 -6.35 0.97 3.89
C THR A 69 -5.68 -0.05 2.98
N ALA A 70 -4.37 0.05 2.76
CA ALA A 70 -3.62 -0.90 1.94
C ALA A 70 -3.69 -2.33 2.50
N LEU A 71 -3.52 -2.50 3.82
CA LEU A 71 -3.68 -3.79 4.50
C LEU A 71 -5.11 -4.34 4.36
N SER A 72 -6.12 -3.50 4.53
CA SER A 72 -7.53 -3.89 4.40
C SER A 72 -7.86 -4.34 2.97
N VAL A 73 -7.32 -3.64 1.96
CA VAL A 73 -7.47 -4.01 0.54
C VAL A 73 -6.75 -5.33 0.26
N SER A 74 -5.53 -5.52 0.79
CA SER A 74 -4.79 -6.77 0.64
C SER A 74 -5.55 -7.94 1.26
N LEU A 75 -6.07 -7.78 2.49
CA LEU A 75 -6.89 -8.79 3.17
C LEU A 75 -8.14 -9.16 2.38
N ALA A 76 -8.83 -8.20 1.80
CA ALA A 76 -10.01 -8.48 0.96
C ALA A 76 -9.62 -9.26 -0.31
N ARG A 77 -8.48 -8.94 -0.92
CA ARG A 77 -7.96 -9.62 -2.11
C ARG A 77 -7.55 -11.05 -1.81
N VAL A 78 -6.81 -11.30 -0.71
CA VAL A 78 -6.38 -12.65 -0.36
C VAL A 78 -7.57 -13.54 0.00
N ARG A 79 -8.58 -13.03 0.72
CA ARG A 79 -9.83 -13.77 0.99
C ARG A 79 -10.55 -14.19 -0.29
N SER A 80 -10.66 -13.27 -1.26
CA SER A 80 -11.26 -13.57 -2.56
C SER A 80 -10.46 -14.61 -3.33
N ALA A 81 -9.12 -14.57 -3.28
CA ALA A 81 -8.26 -15.54 -3.94
C ALA A 81 -8.31 -16.91 -3.25
N ALA A 82 -8.28 -16.97 -1.93
CA ALA A 82 -8.44 -18.23 -1.16
C ALA A 82 -9.76 -18.95 -1.52
N ALA A 83 -10.87 -18.21 -1.55
CA ALA A 83 -12.15 -18.75 -1.98
C ALA A 83 -12.15 -19.23 -3.45
N TYR A 84 -11.39 -18.55 -4.32
CA TYR A 84 -11.23 -18.95 -5.71
C TYR A 84 -10.39 -20.24 -5.83
N VAL A 85 -9.25 -20.32 -5.15
CA VAL A 85 -8.37 -21.50 -5.15
C VAL A 85 -9.11 -22.72 -4.61
N THR A 86 -9.93 -22.57 -3.56
CA THR A 86 -10.77 -23.66 -3.04
C THR A 86 -11.69 -24.24 -4.11
N LYS A 87 -12.21 -23.43 -5.05
CA LYS A 87 -13.04 -23.94 -6.15
C LYS A 87 -12.26 -24.78 -7.16
N MET A 88 -10.95 -24.62 -7.24
CA MET A 88 -10.11 -25.39 -8.17
C MET A 88 -10.05 -26.87 -7.83
N THR A 89 -10.31 -27.28 -6.57
CA THR A 89 -10.42 -28.69 -6.17
C THR A 89 -11.55 -29.45 -6.89
N LYS A 90 -12.53 -28.70 -7.45
CA LYS A 90 -13.72 -29.25 -8.12
C LYS A 90 -13.57 -29.28 -9.65
N VAL A 91 -12.42 -28.93 -10.19
CA VAL A 91 -12.18 -28.94 -11.65
C VAL A 91 -12.16 -30.39 -12.13
N ARG A 92 -12.99 -30.69 -13.16
CA ARG A 92 -13.04 -32.05 -13.75
C ARG A 92 -11.69 -32.38 -14.40
N GLY A 93 -11.19 -33.59 -14.12
CA GLY A 93 -9.94 -34.07 -14.72
C GLY A 93 -8.67 -33.47 -14.12
N ILE A 94 -8.76 -32.80 -12.97
CA ILE A 94 -7.57 -32.35 -12.24
C ILE A 94 -6.68 -33.57 -11.90
N LYS A 95 -5.39 -33.47 -12.24
CA LYS A 95 -4.42 -34.52 -11.97
C LYS A 95 -4.06 -34.58 -10.49
N GLY A 96 -3.62 -35.75 -9.96
CA GLY A 96 -3.30 -35.91 -8.55
C GLY A 96 -2.27 -34.88 -8.03
N LYS A 97 -1.23 -34.57 -8.79
CA LYS A 97 -0.23 -33.59 -8.43
C LYS A 97 -0.78 -32.14 -8.41
N GLU A 98 -1.60 -31.78 -9.41
CA GLU A 98 -2.28 -30.47 -9.43
C GLU A 98 -3.25 -30.33 -8.26
N TYR A 99 -3.99 -31.40 -7.94
CA TYR A 99 -4.90 -31.44 -6.81
C TYR A 99 -4.17 -31.21 -5.48
N GLN A 100 -3.00 -31.85 -5.30
CA GLN A 100 -2.18 -31.64 -4.10
C GLN A 100 -1.66 -30.21 -4.04
N ALA A 101 -1.10 -29.66 -5.11
CA ALA A 101 -0.65 -28.29 -5.17
C ALA A 101 -1.78 -27.28 -4.86
N VAL A 102 -3.00 -27.54 -5.33
CA VAL A 102 -4.17 -26.73 -4.97
C VAL A 102 -4.48 -26.82 -3.48
N LYS A 103 -4.37 -28.00 -2.86
CA LYS A 103 -4.58 -28.15 -1.40
C LYS A 103 -3.54 -27.39 -0.59
N ASP A 104 -2.27 -27.52 -0.93
CA ASP A 104 -1.17 -26.83 -0.26
C ASP A 104 -1.32 -25.29 -0.43
N CYS A 105 -1.75 -24.84 -1.62
CA CYS A 105 -2.06 -23.43 -1.85
C CYS A 105 -3.27 -22.94 -1.03
N ILE A 106 -4.30 -23.76 -0.79
CA ILE A 106 -5.44 -23.41 0.08
C ILE A 106 -4.94 -23.15 1.50
N GLU A 107 -4.05 -23.97 2.02
CA GLU A 107 -3.46 -23.80 3.34
C GLU A 107 -2.66 -22.52 3.43
N ASN A 108 -1.70 -22.30 2.51
CA ASN A 108 -0.91 -21.08 2.43
C ASN A 108 -1.78 -19.82 2.33
N MET A 109 -2.81 -19.83 1.49
CA MET A 109 -3.72 -18.69 1.36
C MET A 109 -4.55 -18.47 2.63
N GLY A 110 -4.86 -19.50 3.38
CA GLY A 110 -5.49 -19.43 4.70
C GLY A 110 -4.59 -18.74 5.71
N ASP A 111 -3.32 -19.15 5.79
CA ASP A 111 -2.31 -18.53 6.65
C ASP A 111 -2.11 -17.05 6.31
N SER A 112 -2.02 -16.71 5.02
CA SER A 112 -1.95 -15.31 4.57
C SER A 112 -3.17 -14.48 5.04
N VAL A 113 -4.40 -15.05 4.97
CA VAL A 113 -5.60 -14.39 5.49
C VAL A 113 -5.48 -14.10 6.99
N ASP A 114 -4.99 -15.06 7.78
CA ASP A 114 -4.87 -14.91 9.22
C ASP A 114 -3.82 -13.87 9.60
N ARG A 115 -2.65 -13.90 8.96
CA ARG A 115 -1.56 -12.93 9.18
C ARG A 115 -1.97 -11.51 8.81
N LEU A 116 -2.61 -11.30 7.66
CA LEU A 116 -3.13 -9.99 7.27
C LEU A 116 -4.27 -9.52 8.18
N SER A 117 -5.11 -10.43 8.67
CA SER A 117 -6.16 -10.10 9.64
C SER A 117 -5.55 -9.62 10.97
N GLN A 118 -4.47 -10.26 11.45
CA GLN A 118 -3.73 -9.82 12.62
C GLN A 118 -3.11 -8.44 12.39
N SER A 119 -2.46 -8.23 11.24
CA SER A 119 -1.84 -6.94 10.88
C SER A 119 -2.85 -5.79 10.86
N VAL A 120 -4.03 -6.00 10.28
CA VAL A 120 -5.10 -4.99 10.23
C VAL A 120 -5.58 -4.63 11.64
N ARG A 121 -5.76 -5.64 12.51
CA ARG A 121 -6.18 -5.40 13.90
C ARG A 121 -5.11 -4.67 14.70
N GLU A 122 -3.86 -5.11 14.61
CA GLU A 122 -2.73 -4.54 15.34
C GLU A 122 -2.54 -3.05 14.98
N LEU A 123 -2.49 -2.72 13.69
CA LEU A 123 -2.38 -1.35 13.23
C LEU A 123 -3.60 -0.50 13.63
N GLY A 124 -4.78 -1.11 13.67
CA GLY A 124 -6.02 -0.45 14.12
C GLY A 124 -6.01 -0.12 15.62
N HIS A 125 -5.57 -1.06 16.45
CA HIS A 125 -5.58 -0.94 17.91
C HIS A 125 -4.40 -0.15 18.49
N MET A 126 -3.32 0.04 17.72
CA MET A 126 -2.10 0.74 18.17
C MET A 126 -2.36 2.15 18.74
N GLY A 127 -3.51 2.78 18.46
CA GLY A 127 -3.89 4.08 19.04
C GLY A 127 -2.88 5.18 18.74
N ARG A 128 -2.43 5.88 19.80
CA ARG A 128 -1.38 6.91 19.77
C ARG A 128 -0.07 6.40 20.35
N ALA A 129 0.23 5.12 20.19
CA ALA A 129 1.48 4.56 20.66
C ALA A 129 2.69 5.36 20.13
N VAL A 130 3.68 5.57 20.99
CA VAL A 130 4.92 6.30 20.70
C VAL A 130 6.13 5.54 21.25
N GLY A 131 7.32 5.89 20.77
CA GLY A 131 8.56 5.30 21.28
C GLY A 131 8.61 3.78 21.10
N GLN A 132 8.96 3.07 22.17
CA GLN A 132 9.16 1.62 22.14
C GLN A 132 7.88 0.85 21.87
N ASP A 133 6.75 1.29 22.40
CA ASP A 133 5.45 0.69 22.20
C ASP A 133 5.04 0.74 20.72
N PHE A 134 5.19 1.90 20.08
CA PHE A 134 5.00 2.04 18.64
C PHE A 134 5.88 1.07 17.84
N MET A 135 7.16 0.97 18.20
CA MET A 135 8.12 0.10 17.53
C MET A 135 7.72 -1.37 17.62
N TRP A 136 7.26 -1.80 18.81
CA TRP A 136 6.80 -3.16 19.03
C TRP A 136 5.58 -3.51 18.15
N HIS A 137 4.56 -2.66 18.14
CA HIS A 137 3.37 -2.84 17.30
C HIS A 137 3.74 -2.88 15.81
N MET A 138 4.59 -1.95 15.35
CA MET A 138 4.98 -1.90 13.95
C MET A 138 5.82 -3.12 13.54
N SER A 139 6.69 -3.62 14.41
CA SER A 139 7.45 -4.85 14.16
C SER A 139 6.52 -6.05 13.96
N ASN A 140 5.48 -6.19 14.78
CA ASN A 140 4.46 -7.23 14.62
C ASN A 140 3.76 -7.11 13.25
N VAL A 141 3.27 -5.92 12.90
CA VAL A 141 2.61 -5.68 11.62
C VAL A 141 3.52 -6.04 10.44
N GLN A 142 4.77 -5.55 10.46
CA GLN A 142 5.74 -5.81 9.39
C GLN A 142 6.06 -7.30 9.25
N THR A 143 6.23 -8.00 10.37
CA THR A 143 6.49 -9.45 10.39
C THR A 143 5.33 -10.24 9.80
N TRP A 144 4.11 -9.96 10.24
CA TRP A 144 2.94 -10.70 9.74
C TRP A 144 2.65 -10.42 8.26
N VAL A 145 2.80 -9.16 7.79
CA VAL A 145 2.60 -8.84 6.37
C VAL A 145 3.67 -9.49 5.49
N SER A 146 4.93 -9.50 5.96
CA SER A 146 6.02 -10.18 5.27
C SER A 146 5.78 -11.70 5.21
N ALA A 147 5.33 -12.30 6.30
CA ALA A 147 4.99 -13.72 6.34
C ALA A 147 3.80 -14.06 5.41
N ALA A 148 2.76 -13.22 5.37
CA ALA A 148 1.65 -13.39 4.44
C ALA A 148 2.12 -13.36 2.97
N LEU A 149 3.04 -12.46 2.63
CA LEU A 149 3.64 -12.42 1.28
C LEU A 149 4.44 -13.68 0.96
N THR A 150 5.12 -14.25 1.96
CA THR A 150 5.83 -15.54 1.83
C THR A 150 4.85 -16.68 1.56
N ASP A 151 3.73 -16.76 2.30
CA ASP A 151 2.70 -17.77 2.10
C ASP A 151 2.12 -17.68 0.67
N GLU A 152 1.85 -16.47 0.17
CA GLU A 152 1.35 -16.25 -1.18
C GLU A 152 2.34 -16.73 -2.26
N ASN A 153 3.64 -16.47 -2.08
CA ASN A 153 4.68 -16.96 -2.98
C ASN A 153 4.84 -18.49 -2.89
N THR A 154 4.80 -19.06 -1.69
CA THR A 154 4.85 -20.52 -1.49
C THR A 154 3.71 -21.24 -2.21
N CYS A 155 2.50 -20.65 -2.20
CA CYS A 155 1.40 -21.17 -3.03
C CYS A 155 1.76 -21.16 -4.53
N LEU A 156 2.38 -20.10 -5.06
CA LEU A 156 2.80 -20.03 -6.47
C LEU A 156 3.88 -21.05 -6.80
N ASP A 157 4.90 -21.18 -5.94
CA ASP A 157 6.01 -22.11 -6.10
C ASP A 157 5.55 -23.58 -6.12
N GLY A 158 4.45 -23.91 -5.41
CA GLY A 158 3.82 -25.23 -5.43
C GLY A 158 3.33 -25.67 -6.81
N PHE A 159 3.15 -24.76 -7.74
CA PHE A 159 2.78 -25.05 -9.13
C PHE A 159 3.97 -25.04 -10.09
N ASP A 160 5.21 -24.94 -9.61
CA ASP A 160 6.37 -24.93 -10.48
C ASP A 160 6.62 -26.31 -11.13
N GLY A 161 7.17 -26.25 -12.35
CA GLY A 161 7.50 -27.41 -13.17
C GLY A 161 6.50 -27.68 -14.28
N HIS A 162 7.06 -28.18 -15.41
CA HIS A 162 6.29 -28.44 -16.65
C HIS A 162 5.20 -29.51 -16.51
N ALA A 163 5.32 -30.41 -15.51
CA ALA A 163 4.32 -31.47 -15.30
C ALA A 163 2.97 -30.94 -14.83
N MET A 164 2.91 -29.67 -14.38
CA MET A 164 1.70 -29.01 -13.90
C MET A 164 1.19 -27.91 -14.87
N ASP A 165 1.79 -27.79 -16.05
CA ASP A 165 1.33 -26.82 -17.05
C ASP A 165 -0.10 -27.14 -17.50
N GLY A 166 -1.02 -26.21 -17.27
CA GLY A 166 -2.43 -26.37 -17.59
C GLY A 166 -3.29 -25.20 -17.09
N ASN A 167 -4.58 -25.32 -17.30
CA ASN A 167 -5.56 -24.30 -16.96
C ASN A 167 -5.64 -24.00 -15.45
N VAL A 168 -5.44 -24.99 -14.60
CA VAL A 168 -5.47 -24.84 -13.13
C VAL A 168 -4.30 -23.98 -12.70
N LYS A 169 -3.07 -24.32 -13.08
CA LYS A 169 -1.87 -23.52 -12.79
C LYS A 169 -2.03 -22.07 -13.30
N ALA A 170 -2.43 -21.91 -14.56
CA ALA A 170 -2.59 -20.58 -15.15
C ALA A 170 -3.63 -19.72 -14.41
N ALA A 171 -4.73 -20.35 -13.97
CA ALA A 171 -5.80 -19.67 -13.23
C ALA A 171 -5.37 -19.27 -11.81
N VAL A 172 -4.69 -20.17 -11.08
CA VAL A 172 -4.15 -19.91 -9.75
C VAL A 172 -3.07 -18.83 -9.83
N ASN A 173 -2.06 -19.00 -10.70
CA ASN A 173 -0.96 -18.05 -10.83
C ASN A 173 -1.45 -16.63 -11.09
N ARG A 174 -2.34 -16.43 -12.06
CA ARG A 174 -2.88 -15.10 -12.35
C ARG A 174 -3.53 -14.44 -11.13
N ARG A 175 -4.25 -15.21 -10.33
CA ARG A 175 -5.01 -14.70 -9.17
C ARG A 175 -4.09 -14.43 -8.00
N VAL A 176 -3.22 -15.37 -7.66
CA VAL A 176 -2.33 -15.27 -6.49
C VAL A 176 -1.20 -14.29 -6.73
N THR A 177 -0.64 -14.21 -7.94
CA THR A 177 0.35 -13.17 -8.29
C THR A 177 -0.21 -11.77 -8.07
N ASN A 178 -1.47 -11.50 -8.45
CA ASN A 178 -2.08 -10.20 -8.19
C ASN A 178 -2.20 -9.92 -6.68
N VAL A 179 -2.54 -10.93 -5.88
CA VAL A 179 -2.56 -10.79 -4.41
C VAL A 179 -1.18 -10.47 -3.88
N ALA A 180 -0.15 -11.23 -4.22
CA ALA A 180 1.23 -11.02 -3.78
C ALA A 180 1.75 -9.61 -4.14
N GLN A 181 1.39 -9.09 -5.32
CA GLN A 181 1.72 -7.73 -5.73
C GLN A 181 1.04 -6.67 -4.85
N VAL A 182 -0.23 -6.88 -4.50
CA VAL A 182 -0.98 -5.96 -3.63
C VAL A 182 -0.43 -6.02 -2.19
N THR A 183 -0.13 -7.22 -1.67
CA THR A 183 0.48 -7.41 -0.34
C THR A 183 1.89 -6.79 -0.27
N SER A 184 2.70 -6.94 -1.32
CA SER A 184 4.00 -6.28 -1.44
C SER A 184 3.90 -4.75 -1.38
N ASN A 185 2.91 -4.17 -2.06
CA ASN A 185 2.64 -2.73 -1.98
C ASN A 185 2.19 -2.31 -0.58
N ALA A 186 1.32 -3.10 0.08
CA ALA A 186 0.88 -2.84 1.44
C ALA A 186 2.06 -2.86 2.43
N LEU A 187 2.97 -3.84 2.33
CA LEU A 187 4.20 -3.90 3.13
C LEU A 187 5.07 -2.65 2.95
N ALA A 188 5.26 -2.20 1.72
CA ALA A 188 6.05 -0.99 1.44
C ALA A 188 5.42 0.27 2.08
N LEU A 189 4.09 0.39 2.08
CA LEU A 189 3.38 1.51 2.70
C LEU A 189 3.41 1.43 4.24
N VAL A 190 3.35 0.23 4.81
CA VAL A 190 3.57 -0.01 6.26
C VAL A 190 4.98 0.42 6.67
N ASN A 191 6.00 0.00 5.91
CA ASN A 191 7.39 0.38 6.16
C ASN A 191 7.60 1.89 6.06
N ARG A 192 6.99 2.55 5.07
CA ARG A 192 7.01 4.00 4.94
C ARG A 192 6.41 4.71 6.16
N PHE A 193 5.26 4.24 6.66
CA PHE A 193 4.64 4.79 7.87
C PHE A 193 5.55 4.64 9.09
N ALA A 194 6.12 3.45 9.31
CA ALA A 194 7.05 3.19 10.40
C ALA A 194 8.27 4.13 10.36
N SER A 195 8.93 4.24 9.20
CA SER A 195 10.14 5.07 9.05
C SER A 195 9.86 6.57 9.27
N LYS A 196 8.73 7.08 8.80
CA LYS A 196 8.35 8.48 9.02
C LYS A 196 8.10 8.79 10.48
N HIS A 197 7.41 7.90 11.19
CA HIS A 197 7.16 8.08 12.61
C HIS A 197 8.45 8.08 13.44
N GLN A 198 9.40 7.20 13.11
CA GLN A 198 10.71 7.17 13.75
C GLN A 198 11.51 8.46 13.53
N ALA A 199 11.50 8.98 12.30
CA ALA A 199 12.20 10.23 11.98
C ALA A 199 11.62 11.42 12.76
N THR A 200 10.30 11.50 12.90
CA THR A 200 9.63 12.58 13.66
C THR A 200 10.00 12.51 15.15
N THR A 201 9.94 11.33 15.76
CA THR A 201 10.30 11.15 17.20
C THR A 201 11.78 11.35 17.48
N ALA A 202 12.66 11.13 16.51
CA ALA A 202 14.10 11.41 16.67
C ALA A 202 14.42 12.91 16.66
N LEU A 203 13.63 13.72 15.93
CA LEU A 203 13.79 15.18 15.88
C LEU A 203 13.18 15.91 17.10
N GLU A 204 12.25 15.27 17.80
CA GLU A 204 11.61 15.81 19.02
C GLU A 204 12.38 15.49 20.31
N LYS A 205 13.48 14.73 20.22
CA LYS A 205 14.34 14.42 21.38
C LYS A 205 15.29 15.58 21.60
N PRO A 206 15.23 16.28 22.77
CA PRO A 206 16.11 17.41 23.10
C PRO A 206 17.58 17.01 23.21
#